data_94ed2e4241d888e39dd46ab1ef442840
#
_entry.id   94ed2e4241d888e39dd46ab1ef442840
#
_cell.length_a   1.000
_cell.length_b   1.000
_cell.length_c   1.000
_cell.angle_alpha   90.00
_cell.angle_beta   90.00
_cell.angle_gamma   90.00
#
_symmetry.space_group_name_H-M   'P 1'
#
loop_
_entity.id
_entity.type
_entity.pdbx_description
1 polymer ?
#
loop_
_entity_poly.entity_id
_entity_poly.type
_entity_poly.pdbx_seq_one_letter_code
_entity_poly.pdbx_strand_id
1 'polypeptide(L)'
;GSRGLGHQVCSDHVSNIEQNYTKKDNMWFAEKWNMSIPDRQLAAAPIFSKEGKQYFDSMSAAGNFAFANRSTLTQRLRNILREEIRMDSDLEVIYDVSHNIAKIENHKVQGVSCECCVHRKGATRALGGDHSELAGKFSGIGQPVLVPGDMGTASWILSGPESGGNDAFSSSCHGAGRKLSRTAARNQINSSELKKQLENNGINVHTKTPNVLSEEAPEAYKDVDEVIRLTCEAGLARPVARMKPFAVIKG
;
A
#
# COMPACT_ATOMS: atom_id res chain seq x y z
N GLY A 1 -8.68 7.02 5.61
CA GLY A 1 -7.58 6.34 4.97
C GLY A 1 -6.59 7.27 4.28
N SER A 2 -5.79 6.76 3.36
CA SER A 2 -4.73 7.52 2.68
C SER A 2 -5.23 8.68 1.81
N ARG A 3 -6.47 8.64 1.34
CA ARG A 3 -7.10 9.74 0.57
C ARG A 3 -7.75 10.82 1.44
N GLY A 4 -7.96 10.55 2.71
CA GLY A 4 -8.54 11.48 3.68
C GLY A 4 -7.49 11.96 4.66
N LEU A 5 -7.60 11.51 5.92
CA LEU A 5 -6.74 11.94 7.03
C LEU A 5 -5.24 11.81 6.71
N GLY A 6 -4.81 10.69 6.11
CA GLY A 6 -3.40 10.50 5.77
C GLY A 6 -2.87 11.51 4.76
N HIS A 7 -3.69 11.89 3.76
CA HIS A 7 -3.32 12.93 2.80
C HIS A 7 -3.24 14.31 3.46
N GLN A 8 -4.20 14.64 4.33
CA GLN A 8 -4.19 15.92 5.07
C GLN A 8 -2.96 16.05 5.94
N VAL A 9 -2.66 15.04 6.76
CA VAL A 9 -1.46 14.99 7.60
C VAL A 9 -0.20 15.17 6.76
N CYS A 10 -0.09 14.45 5.65
CA CYS A 10 1.06 14.57 4.75
C CYS A 10 1.19 16.00 4.20
N SER A 11 0.11 16.61 3.72
CA SER A 11 0.13 17.94 3.12
C SER A 11 0.53 19.03 4.13
N ASP A 12 0.02 18.94 5.35
CA ASP A 12 0.34 19.90 6.42
C ASP A 12 1.82 19.84 6.79
N HIS A 13 2.36 18.63 6.97
CA HIS A 13 3.77 18.45 7.31
C HIS A 13 4.72 18.74 6.14
N VAL A 14 4.37 18.39 4.90
CA VAL A 14 5.16 18.75 3.71
C VAL A 14 5.33 20.25 3.63
N SER A 15 4.26 21.02 3.83
CA SER A 15 4.34 22.49 3.81
C SER A 15 5.27 23.05 4.88
N ASN A 16 5.19 22.51 6.09
CA ASN A 16 6.06 22.92 7.20
C ASN A 16 7.53 22.56 6.96
N ILE A 17 7.80 21.33 6.52
CA ILE A 17 9.14 20.84 6.22
C ILE A 17 9.74 21.63 5.05
N GLU A 18 8.96 21.89 4.00
CA GLU A 18 9.39 22.68 2.85
C GLU A 18 9.83 24.08 3.26
N GLN A 19 9.08 24.74 4.15
CA GLN A 19 9.42 26.07 4.63
C GLN A 19 10.72 26.08 5.45
N ASN A 20 10.93 25.08 6.28
CA ASN A 20 12.04 25.06 7.23
C ASN A 20 13.32 24.46 6.68
N TYR A 21 13.25 23.54 5.72
CA TYR A 21 14.40 22.78 5.20
C TYR A 21 14.61 22.91 3.69
N THR A 22 13.59 23.19 2.91
CA THR A 22 13.70 23.16 1.44
C THR A 22 13.75 24.55 0.81
N LYS A 23 12.94 25.49 1.30
CA LYS A 23 12.86 26.86 0.69
C LYS A 23 13.89 27.85 1.23
N LYS A 24 14.18 27.81 2.52
CA LYS A 24 15.09 28.78 3.14
C LYS A 24 16.54 28.42 2.94
N ASP A 25 16.86 27.14 2.94
CA ASP A 25 18.21 26.64 2.83
C ASP A 25 18.23 25.29 2.10
N ASN A 26 18.02 25.31 0.79
CA ASN A 26 18.49 24.23 -0.08
C ASN A 26 19.99 23.91 0.18
N MET A 27 20.66 24.84 0.82
CA MET A 27 22.05 24.72 1.26
C MET A 27 22.23 23.61 2.31
N TRP A 28 21.29 23.42 3.27
CA TRP A 28 21.52 22.42 4.32
C TRP A 28 21.63 20.99 3.76
N PHE A 29 20.73 20.58 2.84
CA PHE A 29 20.83 19.28 2.20
C PHE A 29 21.95 19.22 1.16
N ALA A 30 22.18 20.31 0.42
CA ALA A 30 23.26 20.40 -0.55
C ALA A 30 24.62 20.39 0.13
N GLU A 31 24.84 21.19 1.16
CA GLU A 31 26.11 21.29 1.87
C GLU A 31 26.43 20.04 2.70
N LYS A 32 25.46 19.53 3.44
CA LYS A 32 25.69 18.40 4.35
C LYS A 32 25.64 17.04 3.67
N TRP A 33 24.80 16.88 2.64
CA TRP A 33 24.50 15.59 2.03
C TRP A 33 24.71 15.56 0.52
N ASN A 34 25.13 16.66 -0.09
CA ASN A 34 25.23 16.83 -1.54
C ASN A 34 23.93 16.39 -2.27
N MET A 35 22.78 16.73 -1.68
CA MET A 35 21.47 16.38 -2.19
C MET A 35 20.70 17.61 -2.64
N SER A 36 20.03 17.52 -3.77
CA SER A 36 19.00 18.49 -4.19
C SER A 36 17.62 17.86 -4.09
N ILE A 37 16.62 18.66 -3.70
CA ILE A 37 15.22 18.25 -3.65
C ILE A 37 14.49 18.91 -4.82
N PRO A 38 14.29 18.19 -5.93
CA PRO A 38 13.77 18.77 -7.16
C PRO A 38 12.25 19.01 -7.14
N ASP A 39 11.53 18.33 -6.26
CA ASP A 39 10.07 18.38 -6.19
C ASP A 39 9.60 18.56 -4.75
N ARG A 40 8.58 19.40 -4.57
CA ARG A 40 7.96 19.66 -3.26
C ARG A 40 7.51 18.38 -2.54
N GLN A 41 7.05 17.39 -3.28
CA GLN A 41 6.60 16.12 -2.70
C GLN A 41 7.75 15.28 -2.11
N LEU A 42 8.99 15.65 -2.41
CA LEU A 42 10.20 15.05 -1.84
C LEU A 42 10.76 15.86 -0.66
N ALA A 43 9.99 16.80 -0.10
CA ALA A 43 10.39 17.55 1.07
C ALA A 43 10.86 16.59 2.18
N ALA A 44 12.02 16.88 2.77
CA ALA A 44 12.67 16.02 3.75
C ALA A 44 13.13 16.82 4.97
N ALA A 45 13.11 16.20 6.12
CA ALA A 45 13.67 16.71 7.37
C ALA A 45 14.45 15.59 8.07
N PRO A 46 15.50 15.90 8.84
CA PRO A 46 16.14 14.89 9.68
C PRO A 46 15.14 14.27 10.66
N ILE A 47 15.13 12.95 10.76
CA ILE A 47 14.13 12.22 11.56
C ILE A 47 14.14 12.64 13.04
N PHE A 48 15.31 13.04 13.58
CA PHE A 48 15.46 13.48 14.97
C PHE A 48 15.24 14.98 15.17
N SER A 49 14.96 15.74 14.10
CA SER A 49 14.54 17.14 14.21
C SER A 49 13.15 17.24 14.82
N LYS A 50 12.77 18.42 15.25
CA LYS A 50 11.41 18.68 15.75
C LYS A 50 10.35 18.34 14.70
N GLU A 51 10.57 18.77 13.47
CA GLU A 51 9.65 18.57 12.34
C GLU A 51 9.59 17.11 11.93
N GLY A 52 10.73 16.40 11.89
CA GLY A 52 10.80 14.97 11.61
C GLY A 52 10.02 14.15 12.63
N LYS A 53 10.21 14.41 13.91
CA LYS A 53 9.45 13.75 15.00
C LYS A 53 7.96 14.04 14.92
N GLN A 54 7.56 15.30 14.74
CA GLN A 54 6.15 15.66 14.61
C GLN A 54 5.48 14.97 13.42
N TYR A 55 6.17 14.90 12.28
CA TYR A 55 5.66 14.17 11.13
C TYR A 55 5.52 12.68 11.42
N PHE A 56 6.53 12.06 12.01
CA PHE A 56 6.53 10.63 12.31
C PHE A 56 5.40 10.26 13.28
N ASP A 57 5.19 11.05 14.33
CA ASP A 57 4.12 10.85 15.32
C ASP A 57 2.73 11.01 14.68
N SER A 58 2.54 12.05 13.88
CA SER A 58 1.27 12.31 13.18
C SER A 58 0.96 11.23 12.13
N MET A 59 1.96 10.77 11.39
CA MET A 59 1.85 9.65 10.46
C MET A 59 1.48 8.36 11.19
N SER A 60 2.08 8.10 12.35
CA SER A 60 1.79 6.91 13.16
C SER A 60 0.36 6.94 13.70
N ALA A 61 -0.09 8.10 14.18
CA ALA A 61 -1.48 8.30 14.61
C ALA A 61 -2.48 8.08 13.46
N ALA A 62 -2.20 8.62 12.27
CA ALA A 62 -3.03 8.39 11.09
C ALA A 62 -3.01 6.91 10.64
N GLY A 63 -1.88 6.23 10.80
CA GLY A 63 -1.76 4.79 10.59
C GLY A 63 -2.65 3.97 11.53
N ASN A 64 -2.60 4.28 12.82
CA ASN A 64 -3.45 3.64 13.83
C ASN A 64 -4.95 3.89 13.57
N PHE A 65 -5.30 5.11 13.19
CA PHE A 65 -6.68 5.41 12.76
C PHE A 65 -7.10 4.55 11.56
N ALA A 66 -6.22 4.35 10.58
CA ALA A 66 -6.53 3.51 9.43
C ALA A 66 -6.72 2.03 9.82
N PHE A 67 -5.95 1.50 10.77
CA PHE A 67 -6.16 0.15 11.31
C PHE A 67 -7.52 0.05 12.03
N ALA A 68 -7.85 0.99 12.89
CA ALA A 68 -9.14 1.03 13.58
C ALA A 68 -10.33 1.12 12.59
N ASN A 69 -10.19 1.93 11.52
CA ASN A 69 -11.20 2.04 10.47
C ASN A 69 -11.40 0.70 9.74
N ARG A 70 -10.34 -0.01 9.36
CA ARG A 70 -10.45 -1.34 8.73
C ARG A 70 -11.10 -2.36 9.66
N SER A 71 -10.73 -2.38 10.94
CA SER A 71 -11.37 -3.22 11.95
C SER A 71 -12.87 -2.96 12.05
N THR A 72 -13.28 -1.69 12.07
CA THR A 72 -14.70 -1.29 12.08
C THR A 72 -15.43 -1.74 10.81
N LEU A 73 -14.80 -1.58 9.63
CA LEU A 73 -15.38 -2.04 8.36
C LEU A 73 -15.54 -3.58 8.32
N THR A 74 -14.55 -4.31 8.84
CA THR A 74 -14.62 -5.77 8.96
C THR A 74 -15.79 -6.19 9.86
N GLN A 75 -15.99 -5.52 10.98
CA GLN A 75 -17.11 -5.83 11.87
C GLN A 75 -18.47 -5.51 11.23
N ARG A 76 -18.57 -4.40 10.49
CA ARG A 76 -19.78 -4.10 9.71
C ARG A 76 -20.07 -5.16 8.65
N LEU A 77 -19.04 -5.62 7.95
CA LEU A 77 -19.19 -6.69 6.96
C LEU A 77 -19.68 -7.99 7.61
N ARG A 78 -19.11 -8.38 8.75
CA ARG A 78 -19.59 -9.55 9.51
C ARG A 78 -21.07 -9.46 9.86
N ASN A 79 -21.52 -8.31 10.33
CA ASN A 79 -22.93 -8.08 10.68
C ASN A 79 -23.83 -8.23 9.45
N ILE A 80 -23.48 -7.57 8.33
CA ILE A 80 -24.25 -7.66 7.08
C ILE A 80 -24.32 -9.10 6.57
N LEU A 81 -23.21 -9.82 6.56
CA LEU A 81 -23.21 -11.22 6.10
C LEU A 81 -24.09 -12.12 6.98
N ARG A 82 -24.09 -11.89 8.29
CA ARG A 82 -24.93 -12.63 9.23
C ARG A 82 -26.42 -12.29 9.05
N GLU A 83 -26.76 -11.01 8.95
CA GLU A 83 -28.13 -10.53 8.93
C GLU A 83 -28.81 -10.74 7.57
N GLU A 84 -28.11 -10.40 6.47
CA GLU A 84 -28.69 -10.38 5.12
C GLU A 84 -28.50 -11.70 4.36
N ILE A 85 -27.36 -12.36 4.55
CA ILE A 85 -27.00 -13.57 3.78
C ILE A 85 -27.13 -14.84 4.64
N ARG A 86 -27.37 -14.69 5.95
CA ARG A 86 -27.44 -15.78 6.93
C ARG A 86 -26.19 -16.65 6.93
N MET A 87 -25.05 -16.04 6.66
CA MET A 87 -23.76 -16.69 6.66
C MET A 87 -23.25 -16.76 8.11
N ASP A 88 -23.36 -17.92 8.71
CA ASP A 88 -22.84 -18.19 10.06
C ASP A 88 -21.33 -18.49 9.96
N SER A 89 -20.55 -17.48 9.67
CA SER A 89 -19.10 -17.58 9.58
C SER A 89 -18.45 -16.40 10.28
N ASP A 90 -17.63 -16.71 11.27
CA ASP A 90 -16.72 -15.73 11.86
C ASP A 90 -15.59 -15.45 10.89
N LEU A 91 -15.76 -14.46 10.01
CA LEU A 91 -14.71 -14.02 9.11
C LEU A 91 -13.46 -13.64 9.90
N GLU A 92 -12.52 -14.56 10.02
CA GLU A 92 -11.25 -14.31 10.68
C GLU A 92 -10.40 -13.33 9.85
N VAL A 93 -9.79 -12.36 10.52
CA VAL A 93 -8.76 -11.52 9.86
C VAL A 93 -7.48 -12.31 9.81
N ILE A 94 -7.10 -12.78 8.63
CA ILE A 94 -5.86 -13.54 8.44
C ILE A 94 -4.65 -12.62 8.63
N TYR A 95 -4.68 -11.44 8.01
CA TYR A 95 -3.60 -10.45 8.09
C TYR A 95 -4.10 -9.04 7.78
N ASP A 96 -3.48 -8.04 8.41
CA ASP A 96 -3.71 -6.62 8.13
C ASP A 96 -2.37 -5.90 7.96
N VAL A 97 -2.19 -5.14 6.87
CA VAL A 97 -0.92 -4.54 6.49
C VAL A 97 -1.08 -3.13 5.95
N SER A 98 -0.10 -2.29 6.25
CA SER A 98 0.03 -0.94 5.69
C SER A 98 0.98 -0.93 4.50
N HIS A 99 0.70 -0.08 3.51
CA HIS A 99 1.50 0.09 2.28
C HIS A 99 1.93 1.55 2.02
N ASN A 100 1.59 2.47 2.92
CA ASN A 100 2.00 3.87 2.90
C ASN A 100 2.33 4.28 4.34
N ILE A 101 3.54 3.96 4.79
CA ILE A 101 3.99 4.21 6.15
C ILE A 101 5.52 4.19 6.21
N ALA A 102 6.10 4.89 7.17
CA ALA A 102 7.50 4.74 7.56
C ALA A 102 7.61 3.96 8.87
N LYS A 103 8.64 3.15 8.99
CA LYS A 103 8.96 2.39 10.21
C LYS A 103 10.46 2.43 10.48
N ILE A 104 10.82 2.43 11.77
CA ILE A 104 12.20 2.21 12.19
C ILE A 104 12.45 0.70 12.19
N GLU A 105 13.41 0.26 11.43
CA GLU A 105 13.72 -1.15 11.22
C GLU A 105 15.24 -1.35 11.15
N ASN A 106 15.72 -2.52 11.53
CA ASN A 106 17.13 -2.90 11.40
C ASN A 106 17.36 -3.62 10.08
N HIS A 107 18.28 -3.11 9.27
CA HIS A 107 18.66 -3.70 8.00
C HIS A 107 20.17 -3.74 7.82
N LYS A 108 20.66 -4.64 6.95
CA LYS A 108 22.04 -4.65 6.51
C LYS A 108 22.17 -3.74 5.29
N VAL A 109 22.98 -2.70 5.41
CA VAL A 109 23.33 -1.79 4.31
C VAL A 109 24.82 -1.93 4.04
N GLN A 110 25.19 -2.37 2.85
CA GLN A 110 26.59 -2.66 2.48
C GLN A 110 27.30 -3.59 3.49
N GLY A 111 26.57 -4.59 4.00
CA GLY A 111 27.05 -5.58 4.97
C GLY A 111 27.07 -5.12 6.43
N VAL A 112 26.77 -3.85 6.72
CA VAL A 112 26.74 -3.29 8.08
C VAL A 112 25.27 -3.24 8.55
N SER A 113 25.02 -3.75 9.76
CA SER A 113 23.70 -3.63 10.39
C SER A 113 23.50 -2.19 10.88
N CYS A 114 22.40 -1.58 10.45
CA CYS A 114 22.03 -0.23 10.86
C CYS A 114 20.53 -0.08 11.04
N GLU A 115 20.15 0.82 11.93
CA GLU A 115 18.77 1.23 12.11
C GLU A 115 18.39 2.22 11.00
N CYS A 116 17.31 1.90 10.28
CA CYS A 116 16.85 2.66 9.12
C CYS A 116 15.41 3.11 9.32
N CYS A 117 15.09 4.33 8.92
CA CYS A 117 13.72 4.76 8.75
C CYS A 117 13.24 4.35 7.35
N VAL A 118 12.58 3.21 7.23
CA VAL A 118 12.16 2.64 5.96
C VAL A 118 10.80 3.22 5.55
N HIS A 119 10.80 4.05 4.51
CA HIS A 119 9.60 4.62 3.93
C HIS A 119 9.04 3.70 2.83
N ARG A 120 7.77 3.28 2.98
CA ARG A 120 7.06 2.51 1.96
C ARG A 120 5.92 3.34 1.40
N LYS A 121 5.92 3.54 0.09
CA LYS A 121 4.87 4.20 -0.66
C LYS A 121 4.52 3.34 -1.86
N GLY A 122 3.34 2.73 -1.83
CA GLY A 122 3.00 1.76 -2.87
C GLY A 122 3.80 0.46 -2.77
N ALA A 123 4.32 0.17 -1.60
CA ALA A 123 5.02 -1.06 -1.25
C ALA A 123 4.58 -1.52 0.15
N THR A 124 4.68 -2.79 0.43
CA THR A 124 4.39 -3.37 1.74
C THR A 124 5.60 -4.11 2.28
N ARG A 125 5.64 -4.32 3.58
CA ARG A 125 6.69 -5.13 4.21
C ARG A 125 6.52 -6.60 3.86
N ALA A 126 7.62 -7.29 3.63
CA ALA A 126 7.68 -8.70 3.26
C ALA A 126 8.83 -9.40 4.03
N LEU A 127 8.66 -9.56 5.33
CA LEU A 127 9.64 -10.20 6.22
C LEU A 127 9.78 -11.67 5.88
N GLY A 128 11.02 -12.19 5.95
CA GLY A 128 11.30 -13.60 5.82
C GLY A 128 10.73 -14.45 6.97
N GLY A 129 10.54 -15.73 6.71
CA GLY A 129 9.92 -16.66 7.67
C GLY A 129 10.68 -16.82 8.99
N ASP A 130 11.99 -16.55 8.98
CA ASP A 130 12.87 -16.58 10.14
C ASP A 130 12.90 -15.28 10.96
N HIS A 131 12.17 -14.23 10.52
CA HIS A 131 12.21 -12.94 11.19
C HIS A 131 11.50 -12.98 12.55
N SER A 132 12.13 -12.43 13.58
CA SER A 132 11.66 -12.50 14.98
C SER A 132 10.30 -11.81 15.22
N GLU A 133 9.92 -10.85 14.40
CA GLU A 133 8.60 -10.22 14.48
C GLU A 133 7.46 -11.11 13.94
N LEU A 134 7.75 -12.21 13.24
CA LEU A 134 6.75 -13.15 12.75
C LEU A 134 6.50 -14.24 13.78
N ALA A 135 5.67 -13.94 14.78
CA ALA A 135 5.23 -14.92 15.75
C ALA A 135 4.02 -15.73 15.25
N GLY A 136 3.82 -16.92 15.84
CA GLY A 136 2.65 -17.76 15.59
C GLY A 136 2.61 -18.35 14.19
N LYS A 137 1.45 -18.26 13.53
CA LYS A 137 1.16 -18.97 12.27
C LYS A 137 2.00 -18.58 11.04
N PHE A 138 2.73 -17.48 11.11
CA PHE A 138 3.57 -17.02 9.99
C PHE A 138 5.07 -17.28 10.21
N SER A 139 5.46 -17.77 11.39
CA SER A 139 6.83 -18.22 11.65
C SER A 139 7.19 -19.37 10.71
N GLY A 140 8.35 -19.32 10.09
CA GLY A 140 8.79 -20.28 9.09
C GLY A 140 8.14 -20.16 7.71
N ILE A 141 7.06 -19.34 7.58
CA ILE A 141 6.35 -19.18 6.30
C ILE A 141 6.72 -17.87 5.60
N GLY A 142 6.83 -16.79 6.36
CA GLY A 142 7.03 -15.43 5.86
C GLY A 142 5.79 -14.56 6.00
N GLN A 143 6.00 -13.25 5.99
CA GLN A 143 4.94 -12.26 6.14
C GLN A 143 4.01 -12.29 4.93
N PRO A 144 2.67 -12.35 5.13
CA PRO A 144 1.71 -12.24 4.05
C PRO A 144 1.81 -10.91 3.31
N VAL A 145 1.79 -10.98 1.98
CA VAL A 145 1.79 -9.84 1.07
C VAL A 145 0.55 -9.90 0.20
N LEU A 146 -0.30 -8.89 0.27
CA LEU A 146 -1.54 -8.81 -0.50
C LEU A 146 -1.31 -7.94 -1.72
N VAL A 147 -1.55 -8.49 -2.91
CA VAL A 147 -1.40 -7.80 -4.19
C VAL A 147 -2.74 -7.80 -4.92
N PRO A 148 -3.62 -6.83 -4.64
CA PRO A 148 -4.86 -6.68 -5.38
C PRO A 148 -4.59 -6.30 -6.83
N GLY A 149 -5.34 -6.92 -7.74
CA GLY A 149 -5.47 -6.50 -9.11
C GLY A 149 -6.52 -5.40 -9.26
N ASP A 150 -7.34 -5.52 -10.28
CA ASP A 150 -8.48 -4.65 -10.55
C ASP A 150 -9.82 -5.41 -10.40
N MET A 151 -10.94 -4.80 -10.84
CA MET A 151 -12.26 -5.42 -10.70
C MET A 151 -12.52 -6.55 -11.71
N GLY A 152 -11.70 -6.70 -12.73
CA GLY A 152 -11.85 -7.71 -13.80
C GLY A 152 -10.78 -8.78 -13.80
N THR A 153 -9.71 -8.63 -13.02
CA THR A 153 -8.55 -9.52 -13.01
C THR A 153 -8.34 -10.21 -11.66
N ALA A 154 -7.26 -10.97 -11.57
CA ALA A 154 -6.91 -11.68 -10.34
C ALA A 154 -6.38 -10.76 -9.25
N SER A 155 -6.39 -11.24 -8.02
CA SER A 155 -5.58 -10.75 -6.91
C SER A 155 -4.67 -11.85 -6.42
N TRP A 156 -3.54 -11.50 -5.82
CA TRP A 156 -2.57 -12.48 -5.36
C TRP A 156 -2.28 -12.35 -3.87
N ILE A 157 -2.08 -13.49 -3.25
CA ILE A 157 -1.43 -13.60 -1.94
C ILE A 157 -0.02 -14.12 -2.19
N LEU A 158 0.95 -13.40 -1.67
CA LEU A 158 2.35 -13.80 -1.63
C LEU A 158 2.78 -13.94 -0.18
N SER A 159 3.95 -14.51 0.04
CA SER A 159 4.64 -14.46 1.33
C SER A 159 6.02 -13.82 1.16
N GLY A 160 6.55 -13.24 2.19
CA GLY A 160 7.96 -12.85 2.22
C GLY A 160 8.89 -14.02 1.91
N PRO A 161 10.20 -13.79 1.75
CA PRO A 161 11.19 -14.84 1.53
C PRO A 161 11.11 -15.94 2.58
N GLU A 162 11.63 -17.13 2.27
CA GLU A 162 11.64 -18.25 3.24
C GLU A 162 12.49 -17.93 4.46
N SER A 163 13.62 -17.29 4.21
CA SER A 163 14.53 -16.82 5.25
C SER A 163 15.19 -15.51 4.84
N GLY A 164 15.69 -14.76 5.82
CA GLY A 164 16.35 -13.48 5.61
C GLY A 164 15.44 -12.37 5.12
N GLY A 165 16.07 -11.33 4.61
CA GLY A 165 15.40 -10.19 3.96
C GLY A 165 15.66 -10.22 2.44
N ASN A 166 15.22 -9.19 1.78
CA ASN A 166 15.56 -8.90 0.38
C ASN A 166 16.28 -7.56 0.27
N ASP A 167 16.90 -7.30 -0.87
CA ASP A 167 17.69 -6.07 -1.13
C ASP A 167 16.83 -4.79 -1.16
N ALA A 168 15.51 -4.93 -1.12
CA ALA A 168 14.55 -3.83 -1.05
C ALA A 168 14.06 -3.55 0.39
N PHE A 169 14.92 -3.68 1.40
CA PHE A 169 14.59 -3.47 2.81
C PHE A 169 13.38 -4.32 3.25
N SER A 170 13.38 -5.60 2.91
CA SER A 170 12.26 -6.52 3.17
C SER A 170 10.92 -5.95 2.70
N SER A 171 10.88 -5.43 1.49
CA SER A 171 9.68 -4.85 0.88
C SER A 171 9.28 -5.60 -0.38
N SER A 172 7.98 -5.53 -0.70
CA SER A 172 7.40 -6.09 -1.91
C SER A 172 6.34 -5.14 -2.49
N CYS A 173 5.87 -5.39 -3.71
CA CYS A 173 4.76 -4.66 -4.29
C CYS A 173 3.48 -4.82 -3.44
N HIS A 174 2.57 -3.84 -3.53
CA HIS A 174 1.29 -3.89 -2.81
C HIS A 174 0.07 -3.96 -3.73
N GLY A 175 0.25 -4.05 -5.01
CA GLY A 175 -0.81 -4.07 -6.03
C GLY A 175 -0.22 -4.08 -7.43
N ALA A 176 -1.07 -4.24 -8.44
CA ALA A 176 -0.64 -4.25 -9.85
C ALA A 176 0.02 -2.92 -10.27
N GLY A 177 -0.32 -1.82 -9.63
CA GLY A 177 0.11 -0.49 -10.05
C GLY A 177 -0.69 0.02 -11.26
N ARG A 178 -0.65 1.31 -11.50
CA ARG A 178 -1.43 1.96 -12.56
C ARG A 178 -0.59 2.23 -13.80
N LYS A 179 -1.21 2.09 -14.98
CA LYS A 179 -0.72 2.60 -16.27
C LYS A 179 -1.18 4.03 -16.50
N LEU A 180 -2.43 4.34 -16.11
CA LEU A 180 -3.06 5.65 -16.29
C LEU A 180 -3.23 6.35 -14.95
N SER A 181 -3.03 7.67 -14.91
CA SER A 181 -3.48 8.48 -13.78
C SER A 181 -5.01 8.43 -13.67
N ARG A 182 -5.57 8.74 -12.50
CA ARG A 182 -7.03 8.79 -12.33
C ARG A 182 -7.69 9.76 -13.28
N THR A 183 -7.08 10.93 -13.47
CA THR A 183 -7.57 11.94 -14.43
C THR A 183 -7.52 11.42 -15.86
N ALA A 184 -6.42 10.79 -16.28
CA ALA A 184 -6.32 10.21 -17.61
C ALA A 184 -7.38 9.11 -17.82
N ALA A 185 -7.57 8.21 -16.85
CA ALA A 185 -8.58 7.17 -16.91
C ALA A 185 -10.01 7.74 -17.06
N ARG A 186 -10.36 8.78 -16.27
CA ARG A 186 -11.67 9.46 -16.40
C ARG A 186 -11.89 10.07 -17.78
N ASN A 187 -10.83 10.58 -18.39
CA ASN A 187 -10.92 11.25 -19.70
C ASN A 187 -10.93 10.26 -20.88
N GLN A 188 -10.34 9.09 -20.71
CA GLN A 188 -10.14 8.11 -21.78
C GLN A 188 -11.14 6.95 -21.77
N ILE A 189 -11.73 6.64 -20.61
CA ILE A 189 -12.55 5.44 -20.41
C ILE A 189 -14.00 5.86 -20.18
N ASN A 190 -14.89 5.42 -21.07
CA ASN A 190 -16.31 5.63 -20.96
C ASN A 190 -16.91 4.70 -19.89
N SER A 191 -17.43 5.27 -18.79
CA SER A 191 -17.95 4.50 -17.67
C SER A 191 -19.17 3.64 -18.03
N SER A 192 -20.01 4.10 -18.97
CA SER A 192 -21.22 3.36 -19.39
C SER A 192 -20.87 2.14 -20.25
N GLU A 193 -19.89 2.27 -21.13
CA GLU A 193 -19.40 1.15 -21.94
C GLU A 193 -18.65 0.14 -21.06
N LEU A 194 -17.80 0.62 -20.16
CA LEU A 194 -17.09 -0.22 -19.20
C LEU A 194 -18.08 -1.02 -18.34
N LYS A 195 -19.13 -0.38 -17.83
CA LYS A 195 -20.17 -1.08 -17.05
C LYS A 195 -20.81 -2.22 -17.84
N LYS A 196 -21.21 -1.96 -19.08
CA LYS A 196 -21.77 -3.00 -19.97
C LYS A 196 -20.81 -4.15 -20.24
N GLN A 197 -19.51 -3.85 -20.46
CA GLN A 197 -18.49 -4.87 -20.67
C GLN A 197 -18.30 -5.76 -19.43
N LEU A 198 -18.27 -5.15 -18.24
CA LEU A 198 -18.14 -5.89 -16.98
C LEU A 198 -19.39 -6.76 -16.73
N GLU A 199 -20.59 -6.23 -16.97
CA GLU A 199 -21.85 -6.96 -16.83
C GLU A 199 -21.94 -8.13 -17.82
N ASN A 200 -21.50 -7.95 -19.07
CA ASN A 200 -21.41 -9.04 -20.06
C ASN A 200 -20.44 -10.15 -19.63
N ASN A 201 -19.43 -9.82 -18.83
CA ASN A 201 -18.50 -10.77 -18.24
C ASN A 201 -18.97 -11.35 -16.90
N GLY A 202 -20.23 -11.11 -16.52
CA GLY A 202 -20.84 -11.63 -15.28
C GLY A 202 -20.44 -10.85 -14.03
N ILE A 203 -19.89 -9.65 -14.17
CA ILE A 203 -19.48 -8.79 -13.05
C ILE A 203 -20.56 -7.73 -12.83
N ASN A 204 -21.33 -7.87 -11.74
CA ASN A 204 -22.34 -6.89 -11.36
C ASN A 204 -21.67 -5.64 -10.77
N VAL A 205 -21.98 -4.48 -11.35
CA VAL A 205 -21.36 -3.20 -10.94
C VAL A 205 -22.40 -2.31 -10.26
N HIS A 206 -22.14 -1.98 -9.00
CA HIS A 206 -22.88 -0.97 -8.24
C HIS A 206 -21.98 0.21 -7.91
N THR A 207 -22.28 1.39 -8.42
CA THR A 207 -21.53 2.60 -8.13
C THR A 207 -22.46 3.81 -7.97
N LYS A 208 -22.17 4.66 -7.00
CA LYS A 208 -22.89 5.92 -6.82
C LYS A 208 -22.40 7.01 -7.78
N THR A 209 -21.17 6.88 -8.27
CA THR A 209 -20.49 7.90 -9.07
C THR A 209 -19.85 7.25 -10.30
N PRO A 210 -20.38 7.46 -11.52
CA PRO A 210 -19.84 6.84 -12.75
C PRO A 210 -18.36 7.09 -12.96
N ASN A 211 -17.87 8.29 -12.65
CA ASN A 211 -16.46 8.65 -12.83
C ASN A 211 -15.49 7.77 -12.01
N VAL A 212 -15.93 7.29 -10.84
CA VAL A 212 -15.11 6.37 -10.01
C VAL A 212 -14.93 5.03 -10.71
N LEU A 213 -15.92 4.58 -11.47
CA LEU A 213 -15.80 3.35 -12.26
C LEU A 213 -14.71 3.43 -13.30
N SER A 214 -14.65 4.52 -14.07
CA SER A 214 -13.58 4.76 -15.05
C SER A 214 -12.19 4.83 -14.42
N GLU A 215 -12.08 5.44 -13.22
CA GLU A 215 -10.81 5.48 -12.48
C GLU A 215 -10.28 4.09 -12.13
N GLU A 216 -11.16 3.15 -11.84
CA GLU A 216 -10.83 1.81 -11.37
C GLU A 216 -10.95 0.74 -12.49
N ALA A 217 -11.04 1.18 -13.74
CA ALA A 217 -11.11 0.31 -14.91
C ALA A 217 -9.88 -0.61 -15.04
N PRO A 218 -10.04 -1.87 -15.50
CA PRO A 218 -8.92 -2.79 -15.71
C PRO A 218 -7.81 -2.20 -16.58
N GLU A 219 -8.15 -1.47 -17.62
CA GLU A 219 -7.23 -0.85 -18.56
C GLU A 219 -6.33 0.23 -17.91
N ALA A 220 -6.75 0.77 -16.77
CA ALA A 220 -5.98 1.74 -16.03
C ALA A 220 -4.84 1.13 -15.21
N TYR A 221 -4.78 -0.20 -15.11
CA TYR A 221 -3.81 -0.96 -14.32
C TYR A 221 -2.83 -1.75 -15.19
N LYS A 222 -1.67 -2.09 -14.61
CA LYS A 222 -0.74 -3.05 -15.18
C LYS A 222 -1.31 -4.45 -15.02
N ASP A 223 -0.82 -5.38 -15.83
CA ASP A 223 -1.13 -6.79 -15.67
C ASP A 223 -0.58 -7.29 -14.33
N VAL A 224 -1.47 -7.75 -13.45
CA VAL A 224 -1.10 -8.22 -12.12
C VAL A 224 -0.24 -9.47 -12.18
N ASP A 225 -0.52 -10.39 -13.10
CA ASP A 225 0.21 -11.64 -13.22
C ASP A 225 1.67 -11.38 -13.64
N GLU A 226 1.89 -10.42 -14.54
CA GLU A 226 3.24 -9.98 -14.94
C GLU A 226 3.97 -9.26 -13.79
N VAL A 227 3.29 -8.42 -13.02
CA VAL A 227 3.86 -7.79 -11.83
C VAL A 227 4.30 -8.84 -10.80
N ILE A 228 3.50 -9.88 -10.59
CA ILE A 228 3.84 -10.97 -9.68
C ILE A 228 5.03 -11.77 -10.19
N ARG A 229 5.03 -12.13 -11.48
CA ARG A 229 6.16 -12.85 -12.08
C ARG A 229 7.48 -12.11 -11.82
N LEU A 230 7.54 -10.82 -12.14
CA LEU A 230 8.73 -9.97 -11.92
C LEU A 230 9.10 -9.82 -10.44
N THR A 231 8.12 -9.68 -9.56
CA THR A 231 8.33 -9.58 -8.12
C THR A 231 8.97 -10.85 -7.55
N CYS A 232 8.51 -12.00 -8.01
CA CYS A 232 9.05 -13.30 -7.59
C CYS A 232 10.44 -13.58 -8.18
N GLU A 233 10.67 -13.26 -9.44
CA GLU A 233 11.97 -13.38 -10.10
C GLU A 233 13.03 -12.48 -9.45
N ALA A 234 12.63 -11.30 -8.98
CA ALA A 234 13.49 -10.41 -8.21
C ALA A 234 13.72 -10.87 -6.75
N GLY A 235 13.16 -12.00 -6.32
CA GLY A 235 13.32 -12.52 -4.96
C GLY A 235 12.66 -11.68 -3.87
N LEU A 236 11.73 -10.79 -4.22
CA LEU A 236 11.10 -9.88 -3.25
C LEU A 236 10.00 -10.56 -2.44
N ALA A 237 9.33 -11.54 -3.01
CA ALA A 237 8.30 -12.36 -2.35
C ALA A 237 8.09 -13.68 -3.11
N ARG A 238 7.36 -14.60 -2.49
CA ARG A 238 7.02 -15.93 -3.07
C ARG A 238 5.52 -16.02 -3.33
N PRO A 239 5.05 -16.56 -4.46
CA PRO A 239 3.64 -16.70 -4.77
C PRO A 239 3.01 -17.79 -3.88
N VAL A 240 1.83 -17.51 -3.33
CA VAL A 240 1.08 -18.45 -2.50
C VAL A 240 -0.24 -18.83 -3.17
N ALA A 241 -1.04 -17.85 -3.55
CA ALA A 241 -2.35 -18.10 -4.15
C ALA A 241 -2.74 -17.00 -5.14
N ARG A 242 -3.27 -17.43 -6.30
CA ARG A 242 -3.96 -16.55 -7.26
C ARG A 242 -5.46 -16.66 -7.03
N MET A 243 -6.09 -15.55 -6.72
CA MET A 243 -7.51 -15.48 -6.37
C MET A 243 -8.29 -14.80 -7.48
N LYS A 244 -9.43 -15.40 -7.86
CA LYS A 244 -10.41 -14.74 -8.72
C LYS A 244 -11.40 -13.97 -7.83
N PRO A 245 -11.65 -12.68 -8.09
CA PRO A 245 -12.62 -11.92 -7.29
C PRO A 245 -14.01 -12.53 -7.38
N PHE A 246 -14.63 -12.78 -6.22
CA PHE A 246 -16.05 -13.07 -6.11
C PHE A 246 -16.83 -11.77 -5.94
N ALA A 247 -16.33 -10.87 -5.11
CA ALA A 247 -16.86 -9.53 -4.90
C ALA A 247 -15.73 -8.56 -4.61
N VAL A 248 -15.86 -7.33 -5.10
CA VAL A 248 -14.90 -6.24 -4.86
C VAL A 248 -15.66 -5.02 -4.36
N ILE A 249 -15.27 -4.53 -3.18
CA ILE A 249 -15.81 -3.33 -2.58
C ILE A 249 -14.72 -2.27 -2.60
N LYS A 250 -14.95 -1.18 -3.32
CA LYS A 250 -14.04 -0.03 -3.43
C LYS A 250 -14.78 1.26 -3.06
N GLY A 251 -14.10 2.19 -2.41
CA GLY A 251 -14.64 3.46 -1.98
C GLY A 251 -13.65 4.62 -2.11
#